data_0b029f05d5dd3936ec9ace0e4e2a026d
#
_entry.id   0b029f05d5dd3936ec9ace0e4e2a026d
#
_cell.length_a   1.000
_cell.length_b   1.000
_cell.length_c   1.000
_cell.angle_alpha   90.00
_cell.angle_beta   90.00
_cell.angle_gamma   90.00
#
_symmetry.space_group_name_H-M   'P 1'
#
loop_
_entity.id
_entity.type
_entity.pdbx_description
1 polymer ?
#
loop_
_entity_poly.entity_id
_entity_poly.type
_entity_poly.pdbx_seq_one_letter_code
_entity_poly.pdbx_strand_id
1 'polypeptide(L)'
;MMTLPLIDRRYHLATTVSDALLAKREMGPEAVYLGGGTALQLGWSDGQVPPPLIDVAALRRPSPAELDQDHLHLCAFAPLEAFRADMLVKREFNALSMALETIASFEVRRLGTLGGNVTWTKGDLRPLMLAVGAEAMTSDGVISFARWIEHREADTLLLSIRIPRASSGVVFEKVGFRAAFSPSCVTLSYCVRDGRVCVAIGGGENRVGRLRRVEDALSSRQPLTVVRLKEMISDEGVLADDVACSAEIRAEMAARILLNARLDLQRKEAGAG
;
A
#
# COMPACT_ATOMS: atom_id res chain seq x y z
N MET A 1 14.57 29.83 -32.24
CA MET A 1 13.20 29.51 -31.84
C MET A 1 13.15 27.98 -31.70
N MET A 2 13.38 27.49 -30.48
CA MET A 2 13.28 26.04 -30.18
C MET A 2 11.79 25.69 -30.22
N THR A 3 11.37 24.94 -31.21
CA THR A 3 10.05 24.31 -31.22
C THR A 3 10.03 23.27 -30.12
N LEU A 4 9.27 23.52 -29.05
CA LEU A 4 8.92 22.49 -28.08
C LEU A 4 8.29 21.31 -28.84
N PRO A 5 8.67 20.04 -28.54
CA PRO A 5 8.06 18.89 -29.17
C PRO A 5 6.54 18.96 -28.93
N LEU A 6 5.76 18.70 -29.98
CA LEU A 6 4.32 18.53 -29.89
C LEU A 6 4.05 17.39 -28.88
N ILE A 7 3.63 17.76 -27.67
CA ILE A 7 3.14 16.81 -26.69
C ILE A 7 1.88 16.19 -27.30
N ASP A 8 1.93 14.88 -27.57
CA ASP A 8 0.70 14.16 -27.86
C ASP A 8 -0.21 14.33 -26.63
N ARG A 9 -1.31 15.07 -26.80
CA ARG A 9 -2.22 15.42 -25.71
C ARG A 9 -2.86 14.21 -25.01
N ARG A 10 -2.56 12.99 -25.47
CA ARG A 10 -3.09 11.74 -24.90
C ARG A 10 -2.05 10.85 -24.21
N TYR A 11 -0.77 10.98 -24.57
CA TYR A 11 0.31 10.23 -23.96
C TYR A 11 1.60 11.06 -23.94
N HIS A 12 2.24 11.11 -22.77
CA HIS A 12 3.53 11.74 -22.56
C HIS A 12 4.45 10.85 -21.74
N LEU A 13 5.64 10.54 -22.25
CA LEU A 13 6.68 9.84 -21.51
C LEU A 13 7.53 10.87 -20.76
N ALA A 14 7.35 10.97 -19.45
CA ALA A 14 8.10 11.88 -18.62
C ALA A 14 9.50 11.34 -18.31
N THR A 15 10.53 12.16 -18.57
CA THR A 15 11.94 11.80 -18.33
C THR A 15 12.50 12.36 -17.03
N THR A 16 11.83 13.35 -16.44
CA THR A 16 12.15 13.94 -15.14
C THR A 16 10.86 14.20 -14.34
N VAL A 17 11.00 14.39 -13.02
CA VAL A 17 9.87 14.79 -12.16
C VAL A 17 9.26 16.11 -12.62
N SER A 18 10.09 17.10 -12.94
CA SER A 18 9.64 18.40 -13.44
C SER A 18 8.89 18.29 -14.76
N ASP A 19 9.32 17.41 -15.66
CA ASP A 19 8.66 17.08 -16.92
C ASP A 19 7.28 16.45 -16.68
N ALA A 20 7.19 15.47 -15.75
CA ALA A 20 5.92 14.87 -15.37
C ALA A 20 4.91 15.88 -14.82
N LEU A 21 5.36 16.80 -13.96
CA LEU A 21 4.51 17.86 -13.37
C LEU A 21 4.09 18.90 -14.43
N LEU A 22 4.96 19.25 -15.36
CA LEU A 22 4.63 20.14 -16.46
C LEU A 22 3.57 19.48 -17.37
N ALA A 23 3.80 18.23 -17.77
CA ALA A 23 2.85 17.46 -18.56
C ALA A 23 1.47 17.38 -17.88
N LYS A 24 1.42 17.19 -16.56
CA LYS A 24 0.15 17.18 -15.80
C LYS A 24 -0.62 18.50 -15.92
N ARG A 25 0.08 19.62 -15.83
CA ARG A 25 -0.52 20.96 -15.97
C ARG A 25 -1.03 21.20 -17.40
N GLU A 26 -0.26 20.80 -18.41
CA GLU A 26 -0.59 21.02 -19.82
C GLU A 26 -1.68 20.08 -20.35
N MET A 27 -1.67 18.81 -19.90
CA MET A 27 -2.66 17.81 -20.30
C MET A 27 -3.98 17.93 -19.53
N GLY A 28 -3.99 18.68 -18.42
CA GLY A 28 -5.18 19.01 -17.65
C GLY A 28 -5.52 18.03 -16.52
N PRO A 29 -6.59 18.30 -15.76
CA PRO A 29 -6.93 17.57 -14.54
C PRO A 29 -7.26 16.10 -14.78
N GLU A 30 -7.77 15.75 -15.95
CA GLU A 30 -8.12 14.37 -16.32
C GLU A 30 -6.89 13.49 -16.60
N ALA A 31 -5.71 14.08 -16.82
CA ALA A 31 -4.50 13.33 -17.07
C ALA A 31 -4.09 12.54 -15.80
N VAL A 32 -3.66 11.30 -15.97
CA VAL A 32 -3.24 10.43 -14.86
C VAL A 32 -1.79 9.97 -15.02
N TYR A 33 -1.09 9.87 -13.90
CA TYR A 33 0.25 9.29 -13.88
C TYR A 33 0.17 7.78 -14.10
N LEU A 34 0.88 7.28 -15.09
CA LEU A 34 0.95 5.88 -15.46
C LEU A 34 2.27 5.28 -14.96
N GLY A 35 2.18 4.40 -13.95
CA GLY A 35 3.32 3.57 -13.56
C GLY A 35 3.42 2.31 -14.45
N GLY A 36 2.77 1.21 -14.01
CA GLY A 36 2.72 -0.03 -14.79
C GLY A 36 1.38 -0.30 -15.47
N GLY A 37 0.39 0.56 -15.31
CA GLY A 37 -0.92 0.48 -15.97
C GLY A 37 -1.84 -0.65 -15.50
N THR A 38 -1.37 -1.58 -14.68
CA THR A 38 -2.08 -2.81 -14.32
C THR A 38 -3.41 -2.58 -13.58
N ALA A 39 -3.49 -1.55 -12.75
CA ALA A 39 -4.73 -1.17 -12.05
C ALA A 39 -5.65 -0.34 -12.96
N LEU A 40 -5.10 0.55 -13.78
CA LEU A 40 -5.87 1.38 -14.69
C LEU A 40 -6.64 0.55 -15.71
N GLN A 41 -6.02 -0.50 -16.26
CA GLN A 41 -6.64 -1.39 -17.23
C GLN A 41 -7.87 -2.13 -16.67
N LEU A 42 -7.90 -2.41 -15.36
CA LEU A 42 -9.06 -3.04 -14.73
C LEU A 42 -10.30 -2.14 -14.70
N GLY A 43 -10.10 -0.82 -14.75
CA GLY A 43 -11.18 0.18 -14.79
C GLY A 43 -11.64 0.54 -16.20
N TRP A 44 -10.94 0.08 -17.24
CA TRP A 44 -11.34 0.37 -18.62
C TRP A 44 -12.29 -0.70 -19.12
N SER A 45 -13.55 -0.33 -19.30
CA SER A 45 -14.52 -1.18 -19.97
C SER A 45 -14.44 -0.98 -21.48
N ASP A 46 -14.99 -1.95 -22.22
CA ASP A 46 -15.04 -1.88 -23.67
C ASP A 46 -15.72 -0.58 -24.15
N GLY A 47 -15.04 0.13 -25.04
CA GLY A 47 -15.50 1.38 -25.62
C GLY A 47 -15.23 2.66 -24.81
N GLN A 48 -14.67 2.58 -23.61
CA GLN A 48 -14.20 3.77 -22.89
C GLN A 48 -12.85 4.25 -23.44
N VAL A 49 -12.78 5.55 -23.66
CA VAL A 49 -11.53 6.18 -24.05
C VAL A 49 -10.67 6.37 -22.81
N PRO A 50 -9.44 5.82 -22.76
CA PRO A 50 -8.55 6.04 -21.61
C PRO A 50 -8.30 7.53 -21.38
N PRO A 51 -8.11 7.96 -20.12
CA PRO A 51 -7.69 9.35 -19.84
C PRO A 51 -6.32 9.64 -20.49
N PRO A 52 -5.94 10.89 -20.64
CA PRO A 52 -4.57 11.23 -21.01
C PRO A 52 -3.57 10.65 -20.02
N LEU A 53 -2.48 10.05 -20.50
CA LEU A 53 -1.53 9.29 -19.72
C LEU A 53 -0.17 9.98 -19.66
N ILE A 54 0.37 10.14 -18.45
CA ILE A 54 1.72 10.63 -18.20
C ILE A 54 2.53 9.44 -17.70
N ASP A 55 3.31 8.83 -18.58
CA ASP A 55 4.12 7.66 -18.25
C ASP A 55 5.35 8.07 -17.45
N VAL A 56 5.47 7.53 -16.25
CA VAL A 56 6.56 7.81 -15.31
C VAL A 56 7.57 6.66 -15.21
N ALA A 57 7.53 5.71 -16.13
CA ALA A 57 8.43 4.54 -16.11
C ALA A 57 9.90 4.93 -16.21
N ALA A 58 10.24 6.01 -16.93
CA ALA A 58 11.60 6.51 -17.05
C ALA A 58 12.15 7.14 -15.76
N LEU A 59 11.30 7.42 -14.77
CA LEU A 59 11.71 7.94 -13.45
C LEU A 59 12.20 6.84 -12.50
N ARG A 60 12.16 5.59 -12.92
CA ARG A 60 12.64 4.44 -12.15
C ARG A 60 14.13 4.58 -11.85
N ARG A 61 14.49 4.33 -10.59
CA ARG A 61 15.89 4.29 -10.15
C ARG A 61 16.49 2.89 -10.37
N PRO A 62 17.83 2.77 -10.49
CA PRO A 62 18.52 1.47 -10.58
C PRO A 62 18.24 0.56 -9.39
N SER A 63 18.23 1.11 -8.16
CA SER A 63 17.85 0.39 -6.95
C SER A 63 16.39 0.68 -6.61
N PRO A 64 15.56 -0.33 -6.27
CA PRO A 64 14.20 -0.11 -5.83
C PRO A 64 14.14 0.47 -4.41
N ALA A 65 15.16 0.24 -3.58
CA ALA A 65 15.22 0.64 -2.18
C ALA A 65 16.58 1.24 -1.83
N GLU A 66 16.57 2.22 -0.95
CA GLU A 66 17.75 2.89 -0.38
C GLU A 66 17.56 3.05 1.13
N LEU A 67 18.63 2.94 1.91
CA LEU A 67 18.61 3.07 3.36
C LEU A 67 19.39 4.31 3.80
N ASP A 68 18.76 5.14 4.61
CA ASP A 68 19.47 6.15 5.40
C ASP A 68 19.54 5.75 6.89
N GLN A 69 19.89 6.67 7.78
CA GLN A 69 20.02 6.39 9.21
C GLN A 69 18.68 5.96 9.84
N ASP A 70 17.58 6.59 9.46
CA ASP A 70 16.30 6.49 10.13
C ASP A 70 15.23 5.77 9.31
N HIS A 71 15.38 5.71 7.97
CA HIS A 71 14.34 5.25 7.07
C HIS A 71 14.87 4.34 5.96
N LEU A 72 14.01 3.40 5.57
CA LEU A 72 14.11 2.69 4.30
C LEU A 72 13.25 3.43 3.26
N HIS A 73 13.88 3.90 2.19
CA HIS A 73 13.21 4.58 1.08
C HIS A 73 12.87 3.59 -0.02
N LEU A 74 11.61 3.53 -0.41
CA LEU A 74 11.11 2.66 -1.46
C LEU A 74 10.67 3.51 -2.67
N CYS A 75 11.31 3.33 -3.82
CA CYS A 75 11.02 4.10 -5.04
C CYS A 75 9.60 3.82 -5.55
N ALA A 76 8.75 4.86 -5.69
CA ALA A 76 7.38 4.70 -6.12
C ALA A 76 7.25 4.14 -7.56
N PHE A 77 8.25 4.39 -8.41
CA PHE A 77 8.27 3.99 -9.81
C PHE A 77 8.80 2.57 -10.04
N ALA A 78 9.37 1.95 -9.00
CA ALA A 78 9.92 0.59 -9.12
C ALA A 78 8.80 -0.46 -9.16
N PRO A 79 8.97 -1.53 -9.98
CA PRO A 79 8.04 -2.64 -10.01
C PRO A 79 7.96 -3.37 -8.68
N LEU A 80 6.80 -3.90 -8.36
CA LEU A 80 6.59 -4.69 -7.14
C LEU A 80 7.55 -5.89 -7.05
N GLU A 81 7.81 -6.57 -8.16
CA GLU A 81 8.72 -7.72 -8.20
C GLU A 81 10.17 -7.35 -7.85
N ALA A 82 10.60 -6.12 -8.13
CA ALA A 82 11.93 -5.66 -7.77
C ALA A 82 12.13 -5.65 -6.24
N PHE A 83 11.12 -5.22 -5.48
CA PHE A 83 11.17 -5.23 -4.01
C PHE A 83 11.14 -6.65 -3.43
N ARG A 84 10.37 -7.57 -4.05
CA ARG A 84 10.30 -8.95 -3.58
C ARG A 84 11.65 -9.64 -3.64
N ALA A 85 12.46 -9.33 -4.64
CA ALA A 85 13.79 -9.93 -4.86
C ALA A 85 14.92 -9.18 -4.14
N ASP A 86 14.71 -7.92 -3.76
CA ASP A 86 15.75 -7.04 -3.24
C ASP A 86 16.27 -7.49 -1.87
N MET A 87 17.60 -7.58 -1.72
CA MET A 87 18.25 -8.05 -0.49
C MET A 87 18.16 -7.04 0.65
N LEU A 88 18.16 -5.72 0.34
CA LEU A 88 18.00 -4.68 1.34
C LEU A 88 16.58 -4.72 1.92
N VAL A 89 15.56 -4.85 1.07
CA VAL A 89 14.17 -5.02 1.50
C VAL A 89 13.98 -6.26 2.36
N LYS A 90 14.54 -7.40 1.96
CA LYS A 90 14.48 -8.64 2.75
C LYS A 90 15.12 -8.50 4.13
N ARG A 91 16.22 -7.76 4.22
CA ARG A 91 16.93 -7.55 5.49
C ARG A 91 16.22 -6.55 6.40
N GLU A 92 15.82 -5.40 5.85
CA GLU A 92 15.31 -4.28 6.65
C GLU A 92 13.77 -4.29 6.78
N PHE A 93 13.05 -4.85 5.80
CA PHE A 93 11.60 -4.86 5.78
C PHE A 93 11.03 -6.11 5.09
N ASN A 94 11.38 -7.29 5.63
CA ASN A 94 10.98 -8.57 5.04
C ASN A 94 9.46 -8.74 4.89
N ALA A 95 8.66 -8.08 5.72
CA ALA A 95 7.20 -8.10 5.62
C ALA A 95 6.70 -7.65 4.25
N LEU A 96 7.38 -6.69 3.60
CA LEU A 96 7.05 -6.28 2.23
C LEU A 96 7.36 -7.39 1.23
N SER A 97 8.52 -8.04 1.32
CA SER A 97 8.88 -9.15 0.44
C SER A 97 7.86 -10.30 0.53
N MET A 98 7.47 -10.67 1.76
CA MET A 98 6.46 -11.71 2.02
C MET A 98 5.06 -11.29 1.53
N ALA A 99 4.65 -10.04 1.77
CA ALA A 99 3.37 -9.52 1.28
C ALA A 99 3.26 -9.66 -0.24
N LEU A 100 4.34 -9.35 -0.97
CA LEU A 100 4.38 -9.41 -2.42
C LEU A 100 4.25 -10.83 -3.00
N GLU A 101 4.49 -11.87 -2.21
CA GLU A 101 4.25 -13.26 -2.63
C GLU A 101 2.74 -13.57 -2.77
N THR A 102 1.90 -12.86 -2.02
CA THR A 102 0.43 -13.01 -2.04
C THR A 102 -0.28 -12.04 -2.99
N ILE A 103 0.43 -11.02 -3.48
CA ILE A 103 -0.13 -9.94 -4.30
C ILE A 103 0.12 -10.21 -5.78
N ALA A 104 -0.94 -10.29 -6.56
CA ALA A 104 -0.94 -10.40 -8.02
C ALA A 104 -0.09 -11.57 -8.58
N SER A 105 -0.03 -11.72 -9.91
CA SER A 105 0.86 -12.65 -10.59
C SER A 105 2.27 -12.08 -10.74
N PHE A 106 3.23 -12.93 -11.07
CA PHE A 106 4.60 -12.51 -11.36
C PHE A 106 4.63 -11.46 -12.49
N GLU A 107 3.88 -11.68 -13.57
CA GLU A 107 3.80 -10.77 -14.71
C GLU A 107 3.22 -9.41 -14.30
N VAL A 108 2.15 -9.42 -13.49
CA VAL A 108 1.54 -8.19 -12.98
C VAL A 108 2.51 -7.46 -12.04
N ARG A 109 3.24 -8.16 -11.16
CA ARG A 109 4.24 -7.52 -10.29
C ARG A 109 5.45 -6.96 -11.05
N ARG A 110 5.79 -7.52 -12.20
CA ARG A 110 6.85 -6.97 -13.07
C ARG A 110 6.47 -5.65 -13.73
N LEU A 111 5.18 -5.42 -13.94
CA LEU A 111 4.64 -4.20 -14.53
C LEU A 111 4.16 -3.21 -13.47
N GLY A 112 3.33 -3.68 -12.54
CA GLY A 112 2.75 -2.87 -11.47
C GLY A 112 3.81 -2.32 -10.54
N THR A 113 3.72 -1.03 -10.22
CA THR A 113 4.68 -0.31 -9.40
C THR A 113 4.19 -0.16 -7.96
N LEU A 114 5.10 0.12 -7.02
CA LEU A 114 4.75 0.44 -5.63
C LEU A 114 3.81 1.63 -5.59
N GLY A 115 4.15 2.72 -6.27
CA GLY A 115 3.33 3.92 -6.36
C GLY A 115 1.94 3.60 -6.90
N GLY A 116 1.84 2.83 -7.98
CA GLY A 116 0.56 2.38 -8.53
C GLY A 116 -0.28 1.59 -7.54
N ASN A 117 0.34 0.68 -6.76
CA ASN A 117 -0.38 -0.10 -5.76
C ASN A 117 -0.91 0.76 -4.61
N VAL A 118 -0.07 1.61 -4.01
CA VAL A 118 -0.49 2.41 -2.83
C VAL A 118 -1.40 3.59 -3.19
N THR A 119 -1.38 4.07 -4.45
CA THR A 119 -2.30 5.10 -4.93
C THR A 119 -3.67 4.53 -5.32
N TRP A 120 -3.71 3.28 -5.74
CA TRP A 120 -4.95 2.61 -6.07
C TRP A 120 -5.77 2.34 -4.80
N THR A 121 -7.07 2.68 -4.81
CA THR A 121 -7.94 2.52 -3.63
C THR A 121 -8.04 1.09 -3.13
N LYS A 122 -7.93 0.11 -4.04
CA LYS A 122 -7.93 -1.33 -3.74
C LYS A 122 -6.51 -1.93 -3.59
N GLY A 123 -5.50 -1.08 -3.40
CA GLY A 123 -4.11 -1.54 -3.29
C GLY A 123 -3.83 -2.29 -2.00
N ASP A 124 -3.35 -3.51 -2.12
CA ASP A 124 -3.15 -4.43 -1.00
C ASP A 124 -2.08 -3.97 0.00
N LEU A 125 -1.10 -3.16 -0.43
CA LEU A 125 -0.01 -2.68 0.44
C LEU A 125 -0.41 -1.50 1.34
N ARG A 126 -1.55 -0.88 1.13
CA ARG A 126 -1.97 0.30 1.90
C ARG A 126 -2.07 0.05 3.40
N PRO A 127 -2.65 -1.08 3.89
CA PRO A 127 -2.65 -1.39 5.33
C PRO A 127 -1.24 -1.57 5.89
N LEU A 128 -0.32 -2.18 5.14
CA LEU A 128 1.08 -2.34 5.57
C LEU A 128 1.74 -0.98 5.79
N MET A 129 1.60 -0.05 4.85
CA MET A 129 2.17 1.30 4.95
C MET A 129 1.57 2.10 6.12
N LEU A 130 0.25 1.93 6.38
CA LEU A 130 -0.41 2.56 7.53
C LEU A 130 0.08 2.01 8.87
N ALA A 131 0.17 0.69 9.01
CA ALA A 131 0.57 0.05 10.26
C ALA A 131 1.98 0.46 10.66
N VAL A 132 2.94 0.42 9.73
CA VAL A 132 4.33 0.81 10.01
C VAL A 132 4.54 2.32 10.13
N GLY A 133 3.50 3.12 9.91
CA GLY A 133 3.58 4.58 9.98
C GLY A 133 4.47 5.18 8.90
N ALA A 134 4.36 4.65 7.70
CA ALA A 134 5.08 5.15 6.55
C ALA A 134 4.78 6.64 6.26
N GLU A 135 5.70 7.28 5.53
CA GLU A 135 5.54 8.62 5.00
C GLU A 135 5.57 8.57 3.47
N ALA A 136 4.76 9.41 2.84
CA ALA A 136 4.79 9.64 1.40
C ALA A 136 5.71 10.82 1.09
N MET A 137 6.75 10.58 0.30
CA MET A 137 7.53 11.64 -0.32
C MET A 137 6.91 11.98 -1.66
N THR A 138 6.41 13.18 -1.77
CA THR A 138 5.70 13.65 -2.95
C THR A 138 6.44 14.81 -3.62
N SER A 139 5.96 15.24 -4.79
CA SER A 139 6.44 16.46 -5.44
C SER A 139 6.32 17.71 -4.57
N ASP A 140 5.41 17.72 -3.59
CA ASP A 140 5.10 18.88 -2.75
C ASP A 140 5.73 18.76 -1.35
N GLY A 141 6.45 17.68 -1.07
CA GLY A 141 7.13 17.43 0.18
C GLY A 141 6.77 16.12 0.85
N VAL A 142 7.13 15.99 2.13
CA VAL A 142 6.91 14.79 2.94
C VAL A 142 5.64 14.95 3.76
N ILE A 143 4.81 13.92 3.73
CA ILE A 143 3.55 13.86 4.48
C ILE A 143 3.35 12.45 5.04
N SER A 144 2.73 12.31 6.22
CA SER A 144 2.38 10.96 6.71
C SER A 144 1.51 10.22 5.71
N PHE A 145 1.77 8.93 5.52
CA PHE A 145 1.00 8.11 4.57
C PHE A 145 -0.50 8.13 4.89
N ALA A 146 -0.87 8.13 6.18
CA ALA A 146 -2.26 8.24 6.62
C ALA A 146 -2.94 9.50 6.06
N ARG A 147 -2.33 10.66 6.28
CA ARG A 147 -2.87 11.93 5.80
C ARG A 147 -2.87 12.00 4.26
N TRP A 148 -1.84 11.46 3.62
CA TRP A 148 -1.74 11.47 2.17
C TRP A 148 -2.86 10.66 1.50
N ILE A 149 -3.23 9.49 2.01
CA ILE A 149 -4.31 8.69 1.41
C ILE A 149 -5.71 9.28 1.63
N GLU A 150 -5.89 10.13 2.66
CA GLU A 150 -7.14 10.82 2.96
C GLU A 150 -7.32 12.09 2.10
N HIS A 151 -6.22 12.81 1.85
CA HIS A 151 -6.23 14.14 1.26
C HIS A 151 -5.33 14.26 0.02
N ARG A 152 -5.16 13.17 -0.71
CA ARG A 152 -4.31 13.19 -1.90
C ARG A 152 -4.87 14.10 -2.98
N GLU A 153 -4.07 15.08 -3.38
CA GLU A 153 -4.37 15.90 -4.53
C GLU A 153 -4.02 15.19 -5.84
N ALA A 154 -4.85 15.37 -6.88
CA ALA A 154 -4.71 14.68 -8.15
C ALA A 154 -3.42 15.05 -8.90
N ASP A 155 -2.88 16.25 -8.64
CA ASP A 155 -1.71 16.80 -9.33
C ASP A 155 -0.39 16.40 -8.66
N THR A 156 -0.44 15.96 -7.40
CA THR A 156 0.74 15.55 -6.64
C THR A 156 1.29 14.21 -7.13
N LEU A 157 2.58 14.17 -7.45
CA LEU A 157 3.29 12.95 -7.85
C LEU A 157 3.97 12.30 -6.64
N LEU A 158 3.67 11.03 -6.36
CA LEU A 158 4.36 10.23 -5.36
C LEU A 158 5.73 9.81 -5.90
N LEU A 159 6.79 10.14 -5.17
CA LEU A 159 8.19 9.86 -5.55
C LEU A 159 8.75 8.62 -4.85
N SER A 160 8.48 8.48 -3.55
CA SER A 160 8.88 7.33 -2.74
C SER A 160 8.02 7.18 -1.50
N ILE A 161 8.08 6.00 -0.89
CA ILE A 161 7.56 5.74 0.46
C ILE A 161 8.74 5.60 1.40
N ARG A 162 8.70 6.28 2.55
CA ARG A 162 9.69 6.17 3.62
C ARG A 162 9.12 5.29 4.73
N ILE A 163 9.86 4.26 5.11
CA ILE A 163 9.50 3.36 6.21
C ILE A 163 10.41 3.64 7.40
N PRO A 164 9.88 4.05 8.57
CA PRO A 164 10.68 4.20 9.78
C PRO A 164 11.27 2.86 10.22
N ARG A 165 12.55 2.83 10.60
CA ARG A 165 13.24 1.61 11.07
C ARG A 165 12.78 1.13 12.44
N ALA A 166 12.05 1.95 13.19
CA ALA A 166 11.59 1.65 14.55
C ALA A 166 10.48 0.58 14.64
N SER A 167 9.98 0.07 13.52
CA SER A 167 8.91 -0.94 13.51
C SER A 167 9.47 -2.34 13.67
N SER A 168 8.89 -3.14 14.57
CA SER A 168 9.23 -4.54 14.79
C SER A 168 8.00 -5.45 14.75
N GLY A 169 8.21 -6.75 14.62
CA GLY A 169 7.11 -7.72 14.60
C GLY A 169 6.07 -7.45 13.52
N VAL A 170 6.51 -6.97 12.35
CA VAL A 170 5.60 -6.61 11.26
C VAL A 170 5.02 -7.87 10.65
N VAL A 171 3.70 -7.94 10.63
CA VAL A 171 2.91 -9.01 10.01
C VAL A 171 2.03 -8.41 8.93
N PHE A 172 1.94 -9.08 7.81
CA PHE A 172 0.99 -8.79 6.74
C PHE A 172 0.25 -10.07 6.39
N GLU A 173 -1.08 -9.98 6.36
CA GLU A 173 -1.95 -11.07 5.98
C GLU A 173 -2.95 -10.62 4.93
N LYS A 174 -3.15 -11.48 3.93
CA LYS A 174 -4.12 -11.28 2.87
C LYS A 174 -5.04 -12.48 2.77
N VAL A 175 -6.33 -12.25 2.91
CA VAL A 175 -7.37 -13.25 2.63
C VAL A 175 -8.07 -12.87 1.33
N GLY A 176 -8.04 -13.78 0.37
CA GLY A 176 -8.73 -13.68 -0.91
C GLY A 176 -9.53 -14.94 -1.19
N PHE A 177 -10.26 -14.97 -2.31
CA PHE A 177 -11.03 -16.15 -2.74
C PHE A 177 -10.15 -17.31 -3.22
N ARG A 178 -8.88 -17.04 -3.50
CA ARG A 178 -7.84 -18.01 -3.89
C ARG A 178 -6.53 -17.63 -3.22
N ALA A 179 -5.63 -18.59 -3.07
CA ALA A 179 -4.33 -18.38 -2.45
C ALA A 179 -3.47 -17.34 -3.17
N ALA A 180 -3.62 -17.21 -4.48
CA ALA A 180 -2.96 -16.19 -5.29
C ALA A 180 -3.90 -15.66 -6.39
N PHE A 181 -3.55 -14.52 -7.00
CA PHE A 181 -4.26 -13.89 -8.13
C PHE A 181 -5.74 -13.61 -7.85
N SER A 182 -6.07 -13.21 -6.63
CA SER A 182 -7.42 -12.93 -6.21
C SER A 182 -7.51 -11.53 -5.62
N PRO A 183 -8.60 -10.78 -5.86
CA PRO A 183 -8.91 -9.61 -5.06
C PRO A 183 -8.97 -9.98 -3.59
N SER A 184 -8.61 -9.03 -2.72
CA SER A 184 -8.61 -9.24 -1.28
C SER A 184 -10.02 -9.11 -0.71
N CYS A 185 -10.47 -10.09 0.07
CA CYS A 185 -11.56 -9.88 1.00
C CYS A 185 -11.08 -9.01 2.17
N VAL A 186 -9.93 -9.35 2.73
CA VAL A 186 -9.25 -8.63 3.81
C VAL A 186 -7.76 -8.58 3.54
N THR A 187 -7.17 -7.42 3.73
CA THR A 187 -5.73 -7.25 3.99
C THR A 187 -5.56 -6.65 5.37
N LEU A 188 -4.66 -7.21 6.17
CA LEU A 188 -4.42 -6.77 7.52
C LEU A 188 -2.92 -6.68 7.76
N SER A 189 -2.51 -5.61 8.43
CA SER A 189 -1.13 -5.46 8.91
C SER A 189 -1.12 -5.11 10.37
N TYR A 190 -0.19 -5.73 11.07
CA TYR A 190 0.06 -5.59 12.49
C TYR A 190 1.54 -5.38 12.73
N CYS A 191 1.90 -4.45 13.60
CA CYS A 191 3.29 -4.27 14.03
C CYS A 191 3.37 -3.69 15.44
N VAL A 192 4.57 -3.73 16.03
CA VAL A 192 4.89 -2.95 17.23
C VAL A 192 5.80 -1.80 16.81
N ARG A 193 5.40 -0.58 17.13
CA ARG A 193 6.14 0.65 16.89
C ARG A 193 6.14 1.51 18.14
N ASP A 194 7.32 1.91 18.59
CA ASP A 194 7.51 2.71 19.80
C ASP A 194 6.82 2.09 21.02
N GLY A 195 6.88 0.76 21.14
CA GLY A 195 6.25 -0.01 22.22
C GLY A 195 4.72 -0.10 22.15
N ARG A 196 4.10 0.39 21.07
CA ARG A 196 2.65 0.36 20.86
C ARG A 196 2.29 -0.55 19.69
N VAL A 197 1.19 -1.28 19.88
CA VAL A 197 0.60 -2.08 18.81
C VAL A 197 -0.04 -1.15 17.78
N CYS A 198 0.25 -1.39 16.52
CA CYS A 198 -0.33 -0.70 15.39
C CYS A 198 -1.04 -1.73 14.50
N VAL A 199 -2.31 -1.51 14.18
CA VAL A 199 -3.11 -2.39 13.32
C VAL A 199 -3.79 -1.57 12.24
N ALA A 200 -3.65 -2.01 11.00
CA ALA A 200 -4.37 -1.42 9.88
C ALA A 200 -5.05 -2.51 9.06
N ILE A 201 -6.23 -2.20 8.55
CA ILE A 201 -7.05 -3.10 7.77
C ILE A 201 -7.48 -2.45 6.46
N GLY A 202 -7.65 -3.28 5.43
CA GLY A 202 -8.20 -2.93 4.14
C GLY A 202 -8.76 -4.17 3.46
N GLY A 203 -8.98 -4.08 2.16
CA GLY A 203 -9.54 -5.16 1.35
C GLY A 203 -10.97 -4.86 0.91
N GLY A 204 -11.37 -5.47 -0.22
CA GLY A 204 -12.64 -5.14 -0.87
C GLY A 204 -12.64 -3.78 -1.55
N GLU A 205 -13.81 -3.21 -1.70
CA GLU A 205 -14.02 -2.07 -2.59
C GLU A 205 -13.43 -0.76 -2.10
N ASN A 206 -13.12 -0.52 -0.80
CA ASN A 206 -13.09 0.89 -0.55
C ASN A 206 -12.21 1.49 0.52
N ARG A 207 -11.98 0.85 1.60
CA ARG A 207 -11.40 1.60 2.72
C ARG A 207 -10.16 0.91 3.28
N VAL A 208 -9.24 1.73 3.66
CA VAL A 208 -8.11 1.33 4.48
C VAL A 208 -8.08 2.26 5.67
N GLY A 209 -7.92 1.70 6.87
CA GLY A 209 -7.88 2.48 8.09
C GLY A 209 -7.14 1.77 9.21
N ARG A 210 -6.76 2.55 10.23
CA ARG A 210 -6.22 2.03 11.48
C ARG A 210 -7.37 1.59 12.40
N LEU A 211 -7.15 0.50 13.14
CA LEU A 211 -8.08 -0.03 14.13
C LEU A 211 -7.66 0.42 15.54
N ARG A 212 -7.92 1.69 15.88
CA ARG A 212 -7.41 2.35 17.08
C ARG A 212 -7.88 1.69 18.39
N ARG A 213 -9.16 1.33 18.48
CA ARG A 213 -9.71 0.64 19.66
C ARG A 213 -9.13 -0.75 19.82
N VAL A 214 -8.90 -1.45 18.71
CA VAL A 214 -8.23 -2.75 18.69
C VAL A 214 -6.77 -2.63 19.14
N GLU A 215 -6.04 -1.59 18.67
CA GLU A 215 -4.68 -1.29 19.10
C GLU A 215 -4.56 -1.10 20.61
N ASP A 216 -5.47 -0.31 21.19
CA ASP A 216 -5.52 -0.06 22.64
C ASP A 216 -5.81 -1.36 23.41
N ALA A 217 -6.76 -2.16 22.94
CA ALA A 217 -7.10 -3.45 23.55
C ALA A 217 -5.95 -4.45 23.49
N LEU A 218 -5.25 -4.54 22.35
CA LEU A 218 -4.09 -5.40 22.19
C LEU A 218 -2.92 -4.97 23.07
N SER A 219 -2.75 -3.67 23.25
CA SER A 219 -1.69 -3.08 24.10
C SER A 219 -1.97 -3.28 25.59
N SER A 220 -3.25 -3.35 26.01
CA SER A 220 -3.66 -3.50 27.43
C SER A 220 -3.42 -4.91 28.00
N ARG A 221 -2.95 -5.87 27.19
CA ARG A 221 -2.73 -7.29 27.56
C ARG A 221 -3.97 -8.01 28.11
N GLN A 222 -5.17 -7.44 27.97
CA GLN A 222 -6.41 -8.12 28.38
C GLN A 222 -6.68 -9.38 27.53
N PRO A 223 -7.35 -10.39 28.11
CA PRO A 223 -7.80 -11.53 27.33
C PRO A 223 -8.75 -11.07 26.22
N LEU A 224 -8.46 -11.43 25.00
CA LEU A 224 -9.27 -11.12 23.84
C LEU A 224 -9.80 -12.42 23.22
N THR A 225 -11.06 -12.37 22.81
CA THR A 225 -11.70 -13.45 22.05
C THR A 225 -11.97 -12.98 20.63
N VAL A 226 -12.19 -13.92 19.72
CA VAL A 226 -12.59 -13.61 18.35
C VAL A 226 -13.85 -12.77 18.32
N VAL A 227 -14.84 -13.11 19.15
CA VAL A 227 -16.12 -12.37 19.24
C VAL A 227 -15.88 -10.91 19.63
N ARG A 228 -15.10 -10.68 20.68
CA ARG A 228 -14.81 -9.33 21.14
C ARG A 228 -14.03 -8.50 20.12
N LEU A 229 -13.05 -9.11 19.49
CA LEU A 229 -12.28 -8.44 18.40
C LEU A 229 -13.18 -8.12 17.22
N LYS A 230 -14.06 -9.03 16.80
CA LYS A 230 -15.02 -8.81 15.71
C LYS A 230 -15.92 -7.60 16.00
N GLU A 231 -16.50 -7.51 17.21
CA GLU A 231 -17.31 -6.37 17.62
C GLU A 231 -16.51 -5.06 17.53
N MET A 232 -15.31 -5.05 18.11
CA MET A 232 -14.45 -3.85 18.09
C MET A 232 -14.07 -3.41 16.67
N ILE A 233 -13.74 -4.36 15.78
CA ILE A 233 -13.42 -4.08 14.38
C ILE A 233 -14.64 -3.50 13.66
N SER A 234 -15.82 -4.06 13.89
CA SER A 234 -17.07 -3.57 13.28
C SER A 234 -17.40 -2.14 13.75
N ASP A 235 -17.21 -1.85 15.04
CA ASP A 235 -17.45 -0.52 15.63
C ASP A 235 -16.51 0.57 15.10
N GLU A 236 -15.33 0.21 14.56
CA GLU A 236 -14.40 1.16 13.92
C GLU A 236 -14.93 1.71 12.58
N GLY A 237 -15.90 1.05 11.95
CA GLY A 237 -16.57 1.52 10.73
C GLY A 237 -15.66 1.59 9.48
N VAL A 238 -14.53 0.90 9.50
CA VAL A 238 -13.58 0.88 8.36
C VAL A 238 -14.07 -0.05 7.26
N LEU A 239 -14.72 -1.16 7.62
CA LEU A 239 -15.16 -2.19 6.71
C LEU A 239 -16.53 -1.88 6.12
N ALA A 240 -16.74 -2.23 4.86
CA ALA A 240 -18.01 -2.11 4.16
C ALA A 240 -18.36 -3.40 3.42
N ASP A 241 -19.65 -3.57 3.15
CA ASP A 241 -20.12 -4.64 2.27
C ASP A 241 -19.74 -4.34 0.82
N ASP A 242 -19.43 -5.39 0.07
CA ASP A 242 -19.35 -5.36 -1.38
C ASP A 242 -19.91 -6.65 -1.98
N VAL A 243 -19.91 -6.75 -3.31
CA VAL A 243 -20.44 -7.94 -4.03
C VAL A 243 -19.72 -9.24 -3.68
N ALA A 244 -18.55 -9.14 -3.10
CA ALA A 244 -17.68 -10.28 -2.84
C ALA A 244 -17.77 -10.76 -1.39
N CYS A 245 -17.95 -9.85 -0.42
CA CYS A 245 -17.86 -10.17 0.99
C CYS A 245 -18.52 -9.10 1.86
N SER A 246 -19.29 -9.52 2.87
CA SER A 246 -19.87 -8.59 3.83
C SER A 246 -18.83 -8.05 4.82
N ALA A 247 -19.09 -6.87 5.37
CA ALA A 247 -18.28 -6.25 6.44
C ALA A 247 -18.16 -7.17 7.66
N GLU A 248 -19.25 -7.89 7.98
CA GLU A 248 -19.30 -8.83 9.10
C GLU A 248 -18.31 -10.00 8.92
N ILE A 249 -18.28 -10.61 7.74
CA ILE A 249 -17.36 -11.70 7.41
C ILE A 249 -15.91 -11.18 7.43
N ARG A 250 -15.68 -9.98 6.89
CA ARG A 250 -14.35 -9.32 6.93
C ARG A 250 -13.88 -9.10 8.35
N ALA A 251 -14.76 -8.62 9.23
CA ALA A 251 -14.44 -8.39 10.64
C ALA A 251 -14.11 -9.70 11.37
N GLU A 252 -14.82 -10.79 11.07
CA GLU A 252 -14.53 -12.09 11.65
C GLU A 252 -13.19 -12.66 11.18
N MET A 253 -12.89 -12.58 9.87
CA MET A 253 -11.59 -12.97 9.32
C MET A 253 -10.46 -12.18 9.98
N ALA A 254 -10.59 -10.87 10.06
CA ALA A 254 -9.61 -9.99 10.70
C ALA A 254 -9.40 -10.31 12.18
N ALA A 255 -10.47 -10.59 12.93
CA ALA A 255 -10.39 -10.95 14.33
C ALA A 255 -9.61 -12.27 14.56
N ARG A 256 -9.82 -13.27 13.70
CA ARG A 256 -9.06 -14.54 13.72
C ARG A 256 -7.59 -14.34 13.41
N ILE A 257 -7.27 -13.54 12.39
CA ILE A 257 -5.88 -13.21 12.01
C ILE A 257 -5.18 -12.49 13.16
N LEU A 258 -5.80 -11.47 13.76
CA LEU A 258 -5.22 -10.70 14.86
C LEU A 258 -4.96 -11.56 16.09
N LEU A 259 -5.89 -12.46 16.43
CA LEU A 259 -5.71 -13.35 17.57
C LEU A 259 -4.52 -14.30 17.35
N ASN A 260 -4.37 -14.87 16.15
CA ASN A 260 -3.26 -15.72 15.80
C ASN A 260 -1.92 -14.95 15.79
N ALA A 261 -1.88 -13.78 15.17
CA ALA A 261 -0.69 -12.94 15.13
C ALA A 261 -0.18 -12.57 16.53
N ARG A 262 -1.11 -12.25 17.45
CA ARG A 262 -0.79 -11.98 18.86
C ARG A 262 -0.17 -13.18 19.54
N LEU A 263 -0.74 -14.37 19.35
CA LEU A 263 -0.23 -15.61 19.95
C LEU A 263 1.18 -15.93 19.45
N ASP A 264 1.44 -15.72 18.17
CA ASP A 264 2.76 -15.97 17.57
C ASP A 264 3.82 -14.98 18.09
N LEU A 265 3.46 -13.71 18.29
CA LEU A 265 4.35 -12.71 18.89
C LEU A 265 4.67 -13.06 20.36
N GLN A 266 3.67 -13.44 21.15
CA GLN A 266 3.87 -13.86 22.53
C GLN A 266 4.76 -15.12 22.64
N ARG A 267 4.62 -16.08 21.74
CA ARG A 267 5.49 -17.25 21.68
C ARG A 267 6.95 -16.90 21.37
N LYS A 268 7.17 -15.96 20.45
CA LYS A 268 8.51 -15.49 20.11
C LYS A 268 9.17 -14.75 21.28
N GLU A 269 8.42 -13.94 22.01
CA GLU A 269 8.92 -13.25 23.22
C GLU A 269 9.25 -14.26 24.33
N ALA A 270 8.42 -15.30 24.54
CA ALA A 270 8.63 -16.33 25.53
C ALA A 270 9.78 -17.30 25.17
N GLY A 271 10.09 -17.49 23.90
CA GLY A 271 11.17 -18.37 23.44
C GLY A 271 12.53 -17.67 23.29
N ALA A 272 12.58 -16.33 23.42
CA ALA A 272 13.81 -15.53 23.37
C ALA A 272 14.40 -15.22 24.76
N GLY A 273 13.81 -15.69 25.85
CA GLY A 273 14.29 -15.68 27.23
C GLY A 273 14.74 -17.06 27.64
#